data_ec3c60cc6157c14d5ec32a687ac8dbdd
#
_entry.id   ec3c60cc6157c14d5ec32a687ac8dbdd
#
_cell.length_a   1.000
_cell.length_b   1.000
_cell.length_c   1.000
_cell.angle_alpha   90.00
_cell.angle_beta   90.00
_cell.angle_gamma   90.00
#
_symmetry.space_group_name_H-M   'P 1'
#
loop_
_entity.id
_entity.type
_entity.pdbx_description
1 polymer ?
#
loop_
_entity_poly.entity_id
_entity_poly.type
_entity_poly.pdbx_seq_one_letter_code
_entity_poly.pdbx_strand_id
1 'polypeptide(L)'
;LANYVPFARSNYFAVKDRPAFEQFCQKFGLELIESDEEDQKGLVGFLCYEESGIPNVYYDEQGESFDVDFDAELATHLQDGHVAVCVEIGYEKMRYLVGYAFAVNAKGETVSVNLDEIYERAKTLGEKVTVAAY
;
A
#
# COMPACT_ATOMS: atom_id res chain seq x y z
N LEU A 1 20.33 13.65 -2.41
CA LEU A 1 19.33 13.02 -1.59
C LEU A 1 18.03 12.86 -2.36
N ALA A 2 17.48 11.68 -2.29
CA ALA A 2 16.19 11.42 -2.89
C ALA A 2 15.12 12.17 -2.12
N ASN A 3 14.32 12.95 -2.84
CA ASN A 3 13.16 13.64 -2.30
C ASN A 3 11.89 12.95 -2.81
N TYR A 4 11.84 11.65 -2.61
CA TYR A 4 10.67 10.88 -3.01
C TYR A 4 9.50 11.25 -2.10
N VAL A 5 8.39 11.60 -2.70
CA VAL A 5 7.19 12.02 -1.97
C VAL A 5 6.06 11.04 -2.31
N PRO A 6 5.84 10.05 -1.45
CA PRO A 6 4.76 9.10 -1.69
C PRO A 6 3.46 9.49 -1.00
N PHE A 7 2.37 9.04 -1.58
CA PHE A 7 1.05 9.07 -0.97
C PHE A 7 0.48 7.66 -1.12
N ALA A 8 -0.02 7.11 -0.04
CA ALA A 8 -0.59 5.76 -0.08
C ALA A 8 -1.87 5.71 0.74
N ARG A 9 -2.78 4.83 0.31
CA ARG A 9 -4.01 4.59 1.05
C ARG A 9 -4.58 3.23 0.69
N SER A 10 -5.51 2.74 1.53
CA SER A 10 -6.25 1.53 1.21
C SER A 10 -7.68 1.84 0.78
N ASN A 11 -8.37 0.80 0.28
CA ASN A 11 -9.82 0.75 0.18
C ASN A 11 -10.43 0.48 1.57
N TYR A 12 -11.73 0.20 1.63
CA TYR A 12 -12.42 -0.17 2.87
C TYR A 12 -12.71 -1.66 2.89
N PHE A 13 -12.53 -2.28 4.06
CA PHE A 13 -12.68 -3.72 4.26
C PHE A 13 -13.11 -4.01 5.69
N ALA A 14 -13.63 -5.22 5.93
CA ALA A 14 -13.98 -5.64 7.28
C ALA A 14 -12.80 -6.32 7.95
N VAL A 15 -12.59 -6.02 9.23
CA VAL A 15 -11.52 -6.61 10.03
C VAL A 15 -12.12 -7.54 11.09
N LYS A 16 -11.33 -8.54 11.50
CA LYS A 16 -11.74 -9.51 12.51
C LYS A 16 -11.88 -8.90 13.90
N ASP A 17 -10.97 -7.99 14.23
CA ASP A 17 -10.87 -7.40 15.56
C ASP A 17 -10.45 -5.94 15.41
N ARG A 18 -11.38 -5.05 15.64
CA ARG A 18 -11.17 -3.61 15.48
C ARG A 18 -10.02 -3.09 16.36
N PRO A 19 -9.98 -3.41 17.66
CA PRO A 19 -8.86 -2.96 18.49
C PRO A 19 -7.49 -3.45 18.01
N ALA A 20 -7.40 -4.70 17.55
CA ALA A 20 -6.14 -5.21 17.01
C ALA A 20 -5.73 -4.46 15.75
N PHE A 21 -6.69 -4.13 14.89
CA PHE A 21 -6.40 -3.36 13.69
C PHE A 21 -5.98 -1.93 14.01
N GLU A 22 -6.57 -1.32 15.04
CA GLU A 22 -6.14 0.00 15.51
C GLU A 22 -4.69 -0.02 15.97
N GLN A 23 -4.28 -1.07 16.67
CA GLN A 23 -2.88 -1.25 17.08
C GLN A 23 -1.95 -1.42 15.88
N PHE A 24 -2.40 -2.16 14.88
CA PHE A 24 -1.67 -2.33 13.62
C PHE A 24 -1.44 -0.97 12.94
N CYS A 25 -2.46 -0.13 12.89
CA CYS A 25 -2.34 1.21 12.33
C CYS A 25 -1.36 2.06 13.13
N GLN A 26 -1.42 2.01 14.46
CA GLN A 26 -0.50 2.75 15.31
C GLN A 26 0.94 2.28 15.12
N LYS A 27 1.15 0.98 14.99
CA LYS A 27 2.48 0.41 14.79
C LYS A 27 3.16 0.99 13.55
N PHE A 28 2.41 1.20 12.49
CA PHE A 28 2.95 1.66 11.21
C PHE A 28 2.67 3.13 10.90
N GLY A 29 2.16 3.88 11.87
CA GLY A 29 1.88 5.31 11.64
C GLY A 29 0.78 5.56 10.63
N LEU A 30 -0.17 4.66 10.53
CA LEU A 30 -1.29 4.78 9.61
C LEU A 30 -2.46 5.48 10.27
N GLU A 31 -3.19 6.30 9.50
CA GLU A 31 -4.42 6.92 9.97
C GLU A 31 -5.59 6.01 9.60
N LEU A 32 -6.28 5.49 10.60
CA LEU A 32 -7.48 4.67 10.38
C LEU A 32 -8.61 5.56 9.87
N ILE A 33 -9.30 5.10 8.83
CA ILE A 33 -10.43 5.82 8.26
C ILE A 33 -11.65 4.92 8.16
N GLU A 34 -12.80 5.53 8.11
CA GLU A 34 -14.09 4.85 7.92
C GLU A 34 -14.80 5.50 6.73
N SER A 35 -15.65 4.73 6.07
CA SER A 35 -16.39 5.23 4.93
C SER A 35 -17.69 5.91 5.38
N ASP A 36 -18.09 6.98 4.67
CA ASP A 36 -19.38 7.64 4.87
C ASP A 36 -20.50 6.96 4.05
N GLU A 37 -20.14 6.03 3.17
CA GLU A 37 -21.10 5.36 2.32
C GLU A 37 -21.93 4.36 3.11
N GLU A 38 -23.24 4.34 2.87
CA GLU A 38 -24.18 3.52 3.63
C GLU A 38 -23.88 2.02 3.45
N ASP A 39 -23.51 1.60 2.25
CA ASP A 39 -23.20 0.20 1.96
C ASP A 39 -21.82 -0.25 2.47
N GLN A 40 -21.04 0.69 3.00
CA GLN A 40 -19.71 0.42 3.55
C GLN A 40 -19.63 0.65 5.06
N LYS A 41 -20.78 0.70 5.71
CA LYS A 41 -20.85 0.92 7.14
C LYS A 41 -20.13 -0.19 7.90
N GLY A 42 -19.30 0.21 8.87
CA GLY A 42 -18.52 -0.75 9.65
C GLY A 42 -17.23 -1.20 9.00
N LEU A 43 -16.98 -0.80 7.75
CA LEU A 43 -15.72 -1.09 7.09
C LEU A 43 -14.69 -0.03 7.47
N VAL A 44 -13.42 -0.44 7.45
CA VAL A 44 -12.31 0.43 7.80
C VAL A 44 -11.27 0.42 6.69
N GLY A 45 -10.41 1.40 6.70
CA GLY A 45 -9.27 1.49 5.82
C GLY A 45 -8.21 2.36 6.47
N PHE A 46 -7.20 2.75 5.71
CA PHE A 46 -6.15 3.60 6.26
C PHE A 46 -5.55 4.52 5.19
N LEU A 47 -5.01 5.63 5.70
CA LEU A 47 -4.17 6.54 4.93
C LEU A 47 -2.75 6.45 5.46
N CYS A 48 -1.78 6.57 4.58
CA CYS A 48 -0.37 6.54 4.94
C CYS A 48 0.29 7.83 4.47
N TYR A 49 0.76 8.64 5.43
CA TYR A 49 1.45 9.90 5.17
C TYR A 49 2.96 9.80 5.40
N GLU A 50 3.44 8.61 5.80
CA GLU A 50 4.86 8.42 6.08
C GLU A 50 5.70 8.56 4.82
N GLU A 51 6.91 9.08 4.98
CA GLU A 51 7.81 9.39 3.88
C GLU A 51 8.19 8.19 3.03
N SER A 52 8.10 6.99 3.59
CA SER A 52 8.42 5.76 2.87
C SER A 52 7.26 5.17 2.08
N GLY A 53 6.05 5.75 2.19
CA GLY A 53 4.85 5.19 1.56
C GLY A 53 4.35 3.94 2.29
N ILE A 54 4.01 2.88 1.55
CA ILE A 54 3.59 1.62 2.15
C ILE A 54 4.72 1.09 3.03
N PRO A 55 4.44 0.77 4.32
CA PRO A 55 5.49 0.36 5.26
C PRO A 55 6.19 -0.92 4.84
N ASN A 56 7.50 -0.94 4.95
CA ASN A 56 8.31 -2.14 4.72
C ASN A 56 9.33 -2.37 5.85
N VAL A 57 9.40 -1.46 6.80
CA VAL A 57 10.30 -1.55 7.95
C VAL A 57 9.58 -1.05 9.19
N TYR A 58 9.80 -1.72 10.31
CA TYR A 58 9.31 -1.30 11.61
C TYR A 58 10.48 -1.03 12.53
N TYR A 59 10.45 0.09 13.27
CA TYR A 59 11.46 0.46 14.25
C TYR A 59 10.85 0.31 15.65
N ASP A 60 11.52 -0.46 16.51
CA ASP A 60 11.06 -0.62 17.89
C ASP A 60 11.47 0.57 18.75
N GLU A 61 11.15 0.51 20.04
CA GLU A 61 11.46 1.59 20.99
C GLU A 61 12.97 1.81 21.18
N GLN A 62 13.78 0.80 20.92
CA GLN A 62 15.24 0.87 21.01
C GLN A 62 15.86 1.34 19.68
N GLY A 63 15.06 1.59 18.66
CA GLY A 63 15.53 2.03 17.36
C GLY A 63 16.02 0.91 16.46
N GLU A 64 15.86 -0.35 16.85
CA GLU A 64 16.19 -1.48 15.99
C GLU A 64 15.16 -1.60 14.88
N SER A 65 15.64 -1.92 13.67
CA SER A 65 14.78 -2.07 12.51
C SER A 65 14.47 -3.54 12.22
N PHE A 66 13.27 -3.79 11.76
CA PHE A 66 12.81 -5.12 11.37
C PHE A 66 12.17 -5.02 10.00
N ASP A 67 12.57 -5.89 9.09
CA ASP A 67 11.89 -5.99 7.80
C ASP A 67 10.47 -6.50 8.03
N VAL A 68 9.51 -5.88 7.35
CA VAL A 68 8.10 -6.18 7.51
C VAL A 68 7.52 -6.64 6.19
N ASP A 69 6.79 -7.73 6.22
CA ASP A 69 5.95 -8.17 5.13
C ASP A 69 4.56 -7.57 5.37
N PHE A 70 4.37 -6.34 4.92
CA PHE A 70 3.18 -5.55 5.24
C PHE A 70 1.90 -6.21 4.74
N ASP A 71 1.91 -6.76 3.53
CA ASP A 71 0.73 -7.40 2.95
C ASP A 71 0.34 -8.66 3.75
N ALA A 72 1.31 -9.47 4.16
CA ALA A 72 1.04 -10.64 4.97
C ALA A 72 0.49 -10.26 6.35
N GLU A 73 1.04 -9.22 6.95
CA GLU A 73 0.58 -8.76 8.26
C GLU A 73 -0.83 -8.18 8.18
N LEU A 74 -1.10 -7.39 7.14
CA LEU A 74 -2.43 -6.85 6.87
C LEU A 74 -3.45 -7.97 6.69
N ALA A 75 -3.08 -9.03 5.97
CA ALA A 75 -3.97 -10.17 5.71
C ALA A 75 -4.51 -10.80 6.99
N THR A 76 -3.69 -10.82 8.06
CA THR A 76 -4.11 -11.43 9.33
C THR A 76 -5.27 -10.70 9.99
N HIS A 77 -5.52 -9.46 9.61
CA HIS A 77 -6.60 -8.64 10.18
C HIS A 77 -7.90 -8.72 9.39
N LEU A 78 -7.89 -9.29 8.18
CA LEU A 78 -9.06 -9.28 7.30
C LEU A 78 -10.05 -10.37 7.64
N GLN A 79 -11.34 -10.03 7.57
CA GLN A 79 -12.37 -11.06 7.59
C GLN A 79 -12.36 -11.86 6.29
N ASP A 80 -12.75 -13.12 6.37
CA ASP A 80 -12.85 -13.97 5.18
C ASP A 80 -13.73 -13.32 4.11
N GLY A 81 -13.29 -13.40 2.88
CA GLY A 81 -14.01 -12.83 1.74
C GLY A 81 -13.72 -11.37 1.48
N HIS A 82 -13.01 -10.69 2.38
CA HIS A 82 -12.64 -9.29 2.17
C HIS A 82 -11.25 -9.17 1.55
N VAL A 83 -11.09 -8.15 0.75
CA VAL A 83 -9.83 -7.87 0.04
C VAL A 83 -9.39 -6.45 0.38
N ALA A 84 -8.19 -6.33 0.89
CA ALA A 84 -7.56 -5.03 1.08
C ALA A 84 -6.77 -4.68 -0.17
N VAL A 85 -6.97 -3.46 -0.66
CA VAL A 85 -6.24 -2.91 -1.79
C VAL A 85 -5.45 -1.71 -1.29
N CYS A 86 -4.15 -1.70 -1.54
CA CYS A 86 -3.29 -0.58 -1.18
C CYS A 86 -2.73 0.04 -2.45
N VAL A 87 -2.89 1.35 -2.56
CA VAL A 87 -2.43 2.11 -3.73
C VAL A 87 -1.41 3.13 -3.26
N GLU A 88 -0.27 3.17 -3.93
CA GLU A 88 0.75 4.17 -3.68
C GLU A 88 1.08 4.90 -4.97
N ILE A 89 1.10 6.23 -4.89
CA ILE A 89 1.65 7.05 -5.96
C ILE A 89 2.75 7.92 -5.35
N GLY A 90 3.73 8.28 -6.16
CA GLY A 90 4.79 9.13 -5.66
C GLY A 90 5.65 9.68 -6.79
N TYR A 91 6.51 10.58 -6.40
CA TYR A 91 7.41 11.23 -7.37
C TYR A 91 8.69 11.69 -6.69
N GLU A 92 9.75 11.75 -7.48
CA GLU A 92 10.95 12.47 -7.13
C GLU A 92 11.18 13.47 -8.24
N LYS A 93 10.69 14.72 -8.06
CA LYS A 93 10.64 15.72 -9.11
C LYS A 93 9.99 15.12 -10.37
N MET A 94 10.45 15.48 -11.54
CA MET A 94 9.98 14.86 -12.79
C MET A 94 10.87 13.69 -13.24
N ARG A 95 11.84 13.32 -12.42
CA ARG A 95 12.76 12.22 -12.75
C ARG A 95 12.09 10.87 -12.69
N TYR A 96 11.33 10.64 -11.61
CA TYR A 96 10.71 9.36 -11.36
C TYR A 96 9.26 9.59 -10.94
N LEU A 97 8.38 8.96 -11.67
CA LEU A 97 6.96 8.94 -11.34
C LEU A 97 6.62 7.48 -11.03
N VAL A 98 6.09 7.24 -9.84
CA VAL A 98 5.84 5.89 -9.34
C VAL A 98 4.35 5.68 -9.13
N GLY A 99 3.87 4.53 -9.57
CA GLY A 99 2.52 4.08 -9.24
C GLY A 99 2.58 2.60 -8.99
N TYR A 100 2.03 2.18 -7.85
CA TYR A 100 2.07 0.80 -7.43
C TYR A 100 0.81 0.48 -6.64
N ALA A 101 0.30 -0.73 -6.81
CA ALA A 101 -0.83 -1.19 -6.02
C ALA A 101 -0.72 -2.68 -5.80
N PHE A 102 -1.18 -3.14 -4.65
CA PHE A 102 -1.35 -4.56 -4.39
C PHE A 102 -2.71 -4.79 -3.76
N ALA A 103 -3.21 -6.00 -3.90
CA ALA A 103 -4.39 -6.47 -3.19
C ALA A 103 -4.02 -7.75 -2.45
N VAL A 104 -4.62 -7.94 -1.28
CA VAL A 104 -4.38 -9.13 -0.46
C VAL A 104 -5.70 -9.57 0.16
N ASN A 105 -5.91 -10.88 0.24
CA ASN A 105 -7.08 -11.45 0.91
C ASN A 105 -6.70 -12.00 2.29
N ALA A 106 -7.69 -12.53 3.02
CA ALA A 106 -7.46 -13.06 4.36
C ALA A 106 -6.53 -14.28 4.39
N LYS A 107 -6.36 -14.93 3.26
CA LYS A 107 -5.44 -16.09 3.14
C LYS A 107 -4.00 -15.67 2.86
N GLY A 108 -3.77 -14.37 2.63
CA GLY A 108 -2.44 -13.87 2.28
C GLY A 108 -2.10 -13.98 0.81
N GLU A 109 -3.06 -14.33 -0.03
CA GLU A 109 -2.86 -14.36 -1.48
C GLU A 109 -2.85 -12.93 -2.00
N THR A 110 -1.91 -12.62 -2.91
CA THR A 110 -1.70 -11.25 -3.39
C THR A 110 -1.68 -11.16 -4.90
N VAL A 111 -2.10 -10.01 -5.39
CA VAL A 111 -1.87 -9.59 -6.77
C VAL A 111 -1.34 -8.16 -6.72
N SER A 112 -0.56 -7.78 -7.72
CA SER A 112 0.00 -6.43 -7.74
C SER A 112 0.13 -5.90 -9.16
N VAL A 113 0.28 -4.60 -9.27
CA VAL A 113 0.50 -3.90 -10.53
C VAL A 113 1.37 -2.67 -10.25
N ASN A 114 2.23 -2.31 -11.21
CA ASN A 114 2.97 -1.06 -11.14
C ASN A 114 3.05 -0.42 -12.53
N LEU A 115 3.35 0.88 -12.56
CA LEU A 115 3.39 1.63 -13.82
C LEU A 115 4.50 1.17 -14.75
N ASP A 116 5.57 0.60 -14.22
CA ASP A 116 6.70 0.15 -15.05
C ASP A 116 6.31 -0.99 -15.98
N GLU A 117 5.21 -1.66 -15.73
CA GLU A 117 4.70 -2.71 -16.62
C GLU A 117 4.35 -2.17 -18.01
N ILE A 118 4.17 -0.84 -18.13
CA ILE A 118 3.86 -0.25 -19.42
C ILE A 118 5.00 -0.46 -20.44
N TYR A 119 6.24 -0.54 -19.97
CA TYR A 119 7.40 -0.67 -20.87
C TYR A 119 7.38 -2.00 -21.62
N GLU A 120 7.03 -3.08 -20.94
CA GLU A 120 6.88 -4.38 -21.61
C GLU A 120 5.72 -4.37 -22.58
N ARG A 121 4.59 -3.80 -22.17
CA ARG A 121 3.41 -3.71 -23.04
C ARG A 121 3.65 -2.83 -24.26
N ALA A 122 4.42 -1.77 -24.09
CA ALA A 122 4.72 -0.83 -25.19
C ALA A 122 5.53 -1.47 -26.31
N LYS A 123 6.28 -2.54 -26.02
CA LYS A 123 7.08 -3.25 -27.03
C LYS A 123 6.21 -3.86 -28.12
N THR A 124 4.94 -4.07 -27.88
CA THR A 124 3.99 -4.54 -28.91
C THR A 124 3.71 -3.51 -29.99
N LEU A 125 4.05 -2.23 -29.72
CA LEU A 125 3.80 -1.12 -30.65
C LEU A 125 5.04 -0.74 -31.47
N GLY A 126 6.22 -1.12 -31.01
CA GLY A 126 7.46 -0.80 -31.70
C GLY A 126 8.66 -1.25 -30.89
N GLU A 127 9.81 -1.37 -31.54
CA GLU A 127 11.02 -1.90 -30.92
C GLU A 127 11.76 -0.85 -30.05
N LYS A 128 11.55 0.41 -30.34
CA LYS A 128 12.31 1.49 -29.70
C LYS A 128 11.48 2.12 -28.59
N VAL A 129 11.62 1.61 -27.40
CA VAL A 129 10.93 2.09 -26.20
C VAL A 129 11.98 2.54 -25.19
N THR A 130 11.95 3.82 -24.84
CA THR A 130 12.82 4.35 -23.78
C THR A 130 12.03 4.49 -22.49
N VAL A 131 12.74 4.49 -21.37
CA VAL A 131 12.12 4.61 -20.05
C VAL A 131 11.89 6.09 -19.73
N ALA A 132 10.69 6.40 -19.24
CA ALA A 132 10.33 7.75 -18.81
C ALA A 132 10.90 8.01 -17.41
N ALA A 133 12.20 8.17 -17.34
CA ALA A 133 12.95 8.44 -16.12
C ALA A 133 14.13 9.33 -16.46
N TYR A 134 14.69 9.91 -15.43
CA TYR A 134 15.76 10.88 -15.53
C TYR A 134 16.94 10.45 -16.37
#